data_9b9d1916dba542a6a76afe80d99b7e4f
#
_entry.id   9b9d1916dba542a6a76afe80d99b7e4f
#
_cell.length_a   1.000
_cell.length_b   1.000
_cell.length_c   1.000
_cell.angle_alpha   90.00
_cell.angle_beta   90.00
_cell.angle_gamma   90.00
#
_symmetry.space_group_name_H-M   'P 1'
#
loop_
_entity.id
_entity.type
_entity.pdbx_description
1 polymer ?
#
loop_
_entity_poly.entity_id
_entity_poly.type
_entity_poly.pdbx_seq_one_letter_code
_entity_poly.pdbx_strand_id
1 'polypeptide(L)'
;MRTLYNTVIIFAILFTGNIAFSTETPLPNERAEIELLKIIDYMRNGNNADALIIAEELTKKYPNFKLGKIIYADLLSSYLEKKPLLGSVSKDKRLNDLKSEAKARINFNSVYKKKDLLPRSIIKLADNTPYAFLIELSKSRLYLIKNNNGVPEIIADFYVSIGKEGFNKKTSGDNKTPVGVYKIT
;
A
#
# COMPACT_ATOMS: atom_id res chain seq x y z
N MET A 1 -12.35 -4.37 -28.22
CA MET A 1 -11.32 -4.84 -27.29
C MET A 1 -10.43 -3.65 -26.93
N ARG A 2 -10.66 -3.00 -25.78
CA ARG A 2 -9.81 -1.89 -25.33
C ARG A 2 -8.69 -2.48 -24.48
N THR A 3 -7.49 -2.42 -24.99
CA THR A 3 -6.26 -2.78 -24.29
C THR A 3 -6.03 -1.76 -23.18
N LEU A 4 -6.24 -2.13 -21.92
CA LEU A 4 -5.86 -1.34 -20.76
C LEU A 4 -4.32 -1.31 -20.70
N TYR A 5 -3.72 -0.20 -21.12
CA TYR A 5 -2.31 0.06 -20.88
C TYR A 5 -2.12 0.33 -19.38
N ASN A 6 -1.49 -0.60 -18.68
CA ASN A 6 -1.02 -0.36 -17.31
C ASN A 6 0.08 0.69 -17.35
N THR A 7 -0.23 1.86 -16.83
CA THR A 7 0.71 2.99 -16.81
C THR A 7 1.61 2.87 -15.59
N VAL A 8 2.91 2.89 -15.81
CA VAL A 8 3.97 2.70 -14.84
C VAL A 8 4.76 3.99 -14.67
N ILE A 9 5.03 4.37 -13.43
CA ILE A 9 5.95 5.47 -13.09
C ILE A 9 7.19 4.86 -12.48
N ILE A 10 8.35 5.13 -13.06
CA ILE A 10 9.66 4.69 -12.58
C ILE A 10 10.35 5.89 -11.93
N PHE A 11 10.68 5.77 -10.64
CA PHE A 11 11.54 6.69 -9.93
C PHE A 11 12.91 6.04 -9.77
N ALA A 12 13.94 6.61 -10.37
CA ALA A 12 15.32 6.17 -10.14
C ALA A 12 15.95 7.01 -9.03
N ILE A 13 16.36 6.37 -7.94
CA ILE A 13 17.10 7.00 -6.84
C ILE A 13 18.58 6.65 -7.00
N LEU A 14 19.43 7.65 -7.14
CA LEU A 14 20.87 7.49 -7.01
C LEU A 14 21.24 7.65 -5.53
N PHE A 15 21.34 6.55 -4.80
CA PHE A 15 21.90 6.51 -3.46
C PHE A 15 23.36 6.01 -3.54
N THR A 16 24.32 6.86 -3.18
CA THR A 16 25.75 6.52 -3.09
C THR A 16 26.13 6.03 -1.68
N GLY A 17 25.21 5.37 -0.97
CA GLY A 17 25.46 4.84 0.37
C GLY A 17 25.25 3.32 0.41
N ASN A 18 26.20 2.59 1.02
CA ASN A 18 26.03 1.18 1.33
C ASN A 18 24.97 1.01 2.43
N ILE A 19 23.71 0.86 2.04
CA ILE A 19 22.65 0.45 2.96
C ILE A 19 22.58 -1.07 2.90
N ALA A 20 23.09 -1.73 3.95
CA ALA A 20 22.90 -3.17 4.12
C ALA A 20 21.45 -3.42 4.50
N PHE A 21 20.61 -3.77 3.53
CA PHE A 21 19.27 -4.28 3.80
C PHE A 21 19.35 -5.76 4.14
N SER A 22 19.00 -6.11 5.38
CA SER A 22 18.71 -7.48 5.75
C SER A 22 17.39 -7.90 5.10
N THR A 23 17.43 -8.92 4.26
CA THR A 23 16.28 -9.40 3.46
C THR A 23 15.21 -10.16 4.26
N GLU A 24 15.36 -10.29 5.59
CA GLU A 24 14.50 -11.17 6.39
C GLU A 24 13.45 -10.49 7.26
N THR A 25 13.52 -9.16 7.46
CA THR A 25 12.55 -8.48 8.31
C THR A 25 11.71 -7.47 7.52
N PRO A 26 10.36 -7.64 7.47
CA PRO A 26 9.48 -6.67 6.82
C PRO A 26 9.66 -5.27 7.39
N LEU A 27 9.57 -4.24 6.55
CA LEU A 27 9.65 -2.85 6.99
C LEU A 27 8.47 -2.50 7.93
N PRO A 28 8.59 -1.48 8.81
CA PRO A 28 7.55 -1.15 9.79
C PRO A 28 6.16 -0.95 9.18
N ASN A 29 6.07 -0.28 8.02
CA ASN A 29 4.79 -0.07 7.34
C ASN A 29 4.22 -1.36 6.73
N GLU A 30 5.06 -2.24 6.22
CA GLU A 30 4.66 -3.56 5.73
C GLU A 30 4.14 -4.44 6.86
N ARG A 31 4.79 -4.39 8.03
CA ARG A 31 4.34 -5.09 9.24
C ARG A 31 2.98 -4.59 9.71
N ALA A 32 2.75 -3.26 9.72
CA ALA A 32 1.47 -2.68 10.07
C ALA A 32 0.36 -3.13 9.12
N GLU A 33 0.66 -3.27 7.83
CA GLU A 33 -0.28 -3.77 6.83
C GLU A 33 -0.62 -5.26 7.04
N ILE A 34 0.38 -6.08 7.35
CA ILE A 34 0.16 -7.51 7.66
C ILE A 34 -0.74 -7.67 8.88
N GLU A 35 -0.50 -6.90 9.95
CA GLU A 35 -1.32 -6.93 11.14
C GLU A 35 -2.76 -6.44 10.87
N LEU A 36 -2.91 -5.38 10.05
CA LEU A 36 -4.22 -4.90 9.60
C LEU A 36 -5.01 -5.98 8.85
N LEU A 37 -4.36 -6.72 7.96
CA LEU A 37 -5.02 -7.79 7.19
C LEU A 37 -5.49 -8.93 8.09
N LYS A 38 -4.74 -9.27 9.15
CA LYS A 38 -5.19 -10.22 10.15
C LYS A 38 -6.46 -9.73 10.85
N ILE A 39 -6.50 -8.47 11.28
CA ILE A 39 -7.68 -7.87 11.91
C ILE A 39 -8.90 -8.01 10.98
N ILE A 40 -8.73 -7.65 9.71
CA ILE A 40 -9.81 -7.75 8.72
C ILE A 40 -10.28 -9.20 8.53
N ASP A 41 -9.36 -10.16 8.55
CA ASP A 41 -9.70 -11.59 8.45
C ASP A 41 -10.50 -12.07 9.67
N TYR A 42 -10.10 -11.71 10.87
CA TYR A 42 -10.88 -11.97 12.09
C TYR A 42 -12.28 -11.36 12.02
N MET A 43 -12.41 -10.10 11.58
CA MET A 43 -13.70 -9.43 11.38
C MET A 43 -14.58 -10.18 10.37
N ARG A 44 -14.03 -10.65 9.26
CA ARG A 44 -14.75 -11.42 8.23
C ARG A 44 -15.27 -12.75 8.75
N ASN A 45 -14.54 -13.37 9.67
CA ASN A 45 -14.89 -14.64 10.29
C ASN A 45 -15.80 -14.46 11.53
N GLY A 46 -16.21 -13.23 11.84
CA GLY A 46 -17.08 -12.92 12.99
C GLY A 46 -16.36 -12.88 14.34
N ASN A 47 -15.03 -13.03 14.37
CA ASN A 47 -14.21 -13.05 15.58
C ASN A 47 -13.83 -11.62 16.01
N ASN A 48 -14.86 -10.79 16.26
CA ASN A 48 -14.67 -9.36 16.54
C ASN A 48 -13.92 -9.07 17.84
N ALA A 49 -14.00 -9.96 18.83
CA ALA A 49 -13.26 -9.82 20.09
C ALA A 49 -11.76 -9.94 19.87
N ASP A 50 -11.31 -10.95 19.14
CA ASP A 50 -9.89 -11.11 18.78
C ASP A 50 -9.41 -10.00 17.86
N ALA A 51 -10.26 -9.59 16.91
CA ALA A 51 -9.98 -8.43 16.03
C ALA A 51 -9.73 -7.16 16.85
N LEU A 52 -10.53 -6.91 17.90
CA LEU A 52 -10.40 -5.74 18.76
C LEU A 52 -9.07 -5.74 19.53
N ILE A 53 -8.66 -6.87 20.08
CA ILE A 53 -7.39 -7.02 20.81
C ILE A 53 -6.21 -6.71 19.89
N ILE A 54 -6.17 -7.34 18.71
CA ILE A 54 -5.08 -7.12 17.74
C ILE A 54 -5.08 -5.66 17.20
N ALA A 55 -6.28 -5.08 17.02
CA ALA A 55 -6.39 -3.69 16.59
C ALA A 55 -5.86 -2.70 17.64
N GLU A 56 -6.09 -2.98 18.92
CA GLU A 56 -5.51 -2.17 20.01
C GLU A 56 -3.98 -2.22 19.98
N GLU A 57 -3.40 -3.42 19.89
CA GLU A 57 -1.96 -3.61 19.80
C GLU A 57 -1.37 -2.91 18.57
N LEU A 58 -2.03 -3.01 17.42
CA LEU A 58 -1.64 -2.31 16.20
C LEU A 58 -1.55 -0.81 16.41
N THR A 59 -2.52 -0.19 17.11
CA THR A 59 -2.51 1.27 17.36
C THR A 59 -1.42 1.71 18.31
N LYS A 60 -1.06 0.86 19.29
CA LYS A 60 0.05 1.12 20.22
C LYS A 60 1.42 1.01 19.52
N LYS A 61 1.58 -0.02 18.69
CA LYS A 61 2.82 -0.32 17.98
C LYS A 61 3.09 0.63 16.81
N TYR A 62 2.03 1.06 16.11
CA TYR A 62 2.12 1.95 14.94
C TYR A 62 1.22 3.19 15.11
N PRO A 63 1.60 4.14 16.00
CA PRO A 63 0.72 5.25 16.37
C PRO A 63 0.39 6.21 15.22
N ASN A 64 1.16 6.21 14.15
CA ASN A 64 0.93 7.03 12.96
C ASN A 64 0.10 6.33 11.87
N PHE A 65 -0.27 5.05 12.09
CA PHE A 65 -1.06 4.29 11.13
C PHE A 65 -2.55 4.59 11.29
N LYS A 66 -3.03 5.63 10.57
CA LYS A 66 -4.39 6.17 10.69
C LYS A 66 -5.49 5.13 10.45
N LEU A 67 -5.33 4.28 9.44
CA LEU A 67 -6.32 3.25 9.10
C LEU A 67 -6.49 2.26 10.26
N GLY A 68 -5.40 1.85 10.92
CA GLY A 68 -5.47 0.97 12.09
C GLY A 68 -6.27 1.60 13.24
N LYS A 69 -6.04 2.90 13.52
CA LYS A 69 -6.80 3.62 14.56
C LYS A 69 -8.29 3.67 14.29
N ILE A 70 -8.69 3.83 13.03
CA ILE A 70 -10.10 3.92 12.66
C ILE A 70 -10.77 2.57 12.76
N ILE A 71 -10.10 1.49 12.33
CA ILE A 71 -10.61 0.13 12.49
C ILE A 71 -10.74 -0.23 13.97
N TYR A 72 -9.76 0.15 14.81
CA TYR A 72 -9.85 -0.03 16.25
C TYR A 72 -11.04 0.71 16.84
N ALA A 73 -11.21 1.99 16.52
CA ALA A 73 -12.34 2.80 17.00
C ALA A 73 -13.70 2.22 16.58
N ASP A 74 -13.79 1.68 15.37
CA ASP A 74 -14.98 1.02 14.85
C ASP A 74 -15.32 -0.26 15.60
N LEU A 75 -14.33 -1.13 15.78
CA LEU A 75 -14.48 -2.36 16.55
C LEU A 75 -14.90 -2.06 17.99
N LEU A 76 -14.25 -1.07 18.62
CA LEU A 76 -14.58 -0.65 19.99
C LEU A 76 -16.00 -0.10 20.09
N SER A 77 -16.42 0.75 19.16
CA SER A 77 -17.79 1.28 19.10
C SER A 77 -18.82 0.18 18.92
N SER A 78 -18.54 -0.75 18.00
CA SER A 78 -19.41 -1.92 17.77
C SER A 78 -19.54 -2.81 19.02
N TYR A 79 -18.45 -2.99 19.75
CA TYR A 79 -18.42 -3.80 20.97
C TYR A 79 -19.21 -3.14 22.11
N LEU A 80 -19.01 -1.81 22.32
CA LEU A 80 -19.64 -1.07 23.42
C LEU A 80 -21.13 -0.77 23.16
N GLU A 81 -21.45 -0.36 21.93
CA GLU A 81 -22.78 0.17 21.60
C GLU A 81 -23.67 -0.86 20.89
N LYS A 82 -23.18 -2.08 20.67
CA LYS A 82 -23.85 -3.13 19.86
C LYS A 82 -24.32 -2.63 18.49
N LYS A 83 -23.62 -1.64 17.95
CA LYS A 83 -23.91 -1.10 16.62
C LYS A 83 -23.19 -1.92 15.53
N PRO A 84 -23.74 -1.99 14.32
CA PRO A 84 -23.05 -2.65 13.22
C PRO A 84 -21.74 -1.93 12.90
N LEU A 85 -20.70 -2.73 12.57
CA LEU A 85 -19.40 -2.24 12.14
C LEU A 85 -19.51 -1.21 11.00
N LEU A 86 -18.58 -0.27 10.99
CA LEU A 86 -18.47 0.79 9.99
C LEU A 86 -18.70 0.25 8.58
N GLY A 87 -19.66 0.70 8.00
CA GLY A 87 -19.86 0.34 6.63
C GLY A 87 -21.25 0.68 6.15
N SER A 88 -22.21 0.70 7.03
CA SER A 88 -23.59 0.89 6.64
C SER A 88 -24.10 2.33 6.77
N VAL A 89 -23.48 3.21 7.56
CA VAL A 89 -24.17 4.43 8.02
C VAL A 89 -23.46 5.76 7.84
N SER A 90 -22.16 5.81 7.52
CA SER A 90 -21.50 7.10 7.45
C SER A 90 -21.49 7.70 6.05
N LYS A 91 -22.10 8.90 5.93
CA LYS A 91 -22.00 9.77 4.76
C LYS A 91 -20.68 10.58 4.73
N ASP A 92 -19.78 10.36 5.72
CA ASP A 92 -18.50 11.07 5.78
C ASP A 92 -17.57 10.61 4.66
N LYS A 93 -17.20 11.55 3.80
CA LYS A 93 -16.31 11.32 2.65
C LYS A 93 -14.97 10.71 3.07
N ARG A 94 -14.43 11.12 4.25
CA ARG A 94 -13.14 10.63 4.76
C ARG A 94 -13.21 9.13 5.09
N LEU A 95 -14.33 8.66 5.62
CA LEU A 95 -14.54 7.23 5.87
C LEU A 95 -14.63 6.42 4.57
N ASN A 96 -15.23 6.98 3.54
CA ASN A 96 -15.27 6.34 2.22
C ASN A 96 -13.87 6.26 1.59
N ASP A 97 -13.04 7.28 1.73
CA ASP A 97 -11.64 7.27 1.29
C ASP A 97 -10.85 6.15 2.01
N LEU A 98 -11.04 5.99 3.32
CA LEU A 98 -10.40 4.95 4.12
C LEU A 98 -10.89 3.53 3.81
N LYS A 99 -12.19 3.38 3.52
CA LYS A 99 -12.73 2.10 3.02
C LYS A 99 -12.11 1.72 1.68
N SER A 100 -11.92 2.70 0.80
CA SER A 100 -11.28 2.48 -0.50
C SER A 100 -9.82 2.07 -0.34
N GLU A 101 -9.11 2.69 0.60
CA GLU A 101 -7.76 2.30 0.98
C GLU A 101 -7.70 0.86 1.52
N ALA A 102 -8.57 0.51 2.46
CA ALA A 102 -8.64 -0.83 3.02
C ALA A 102 -8.91 -1.88 1.92
N LYS A 103 -9.87 -1.59 1.02
CA LYS A 103 -10.16 -2.47 -0.12
C LYS A 103 -8.96 -2.64 -1.06
N ALA A 104 -8.24 -1.56 -1.36
CA ALA A 104 -7.06 -1.62 -2.22
C ALA A 104 -5.95 -2.52 -1.61
N ARG A 105 -5.72 -2.42 -0.30
CA ARG A 105 -4.77 -3.26 0.44
C ARG A 105 -5.18 -4.73 0.44
N ILE A 106 -6.45 -5.02 0.72
CA ILE A 106 -7.00 -6.39 0.70
C ILE A 106 -6.88 -7.00 -0.69
N ASN A 107 -7.30 -6.27 -1.73
CA ASN A 107 -7.27 -6.75 -3.10
C ASN A 107 -5.83 -7.05 -3.56
N PHE A 108 -4.87 -6.21 -3.19
CA PHE A 108 -3.47 -6.46 -3.51
C PHE A 108 -3.00 -7.77 -2.89
N ASN A 109 -3.21 -7.98 -1.60
CA ASN A 109 -2.76 -9.19 -0.91
C ASN A 109 -3.45 -10.46 -1.41
N SER A 110 -4.75 -10.39 -1.71
CA SER A 110 -5.51 -11.58 -2.15
C SER A 110 -5.26 -11.97 -3.59
N VAL A 111 -5.00 -10.99 -4.47
CA VAL A 111 -4.97 -11.21 -5.93
C VAL A 111 -3.55 -11.09 -6.50
N TYR A 112 -2.73 -10.17 -5.98
CA TYR A 112 -1.48 -9.75 -6.60
C TYR A 112 -0.21 -10.14 -5.85
N LYS A 113 -0.30 -10.47 -4.55
CA LYS A 113 0.88 -10.87 -3.76
C LYS A 113 1.30 -12.31 -4.12
N LYS A 114 1.67 -12.52 -5.37
CA LYS A 114 2.47 -13.67 -5.78
C LYS A 114 3.92 -13.24 -5.62
N LYS A 115 4.65 -13.95 -4.76
CA LYS A 115 6.10 -13.79 -4.61
C LYS A 115 6.75 -13.87 -6.00
N ASP A 116 7.70 -12.99 -6.23
CA ASP A 116 8.67 -13.03 -7.34
C ASP A 116 8.19 -12.58 -8.74
N LEU A 117 7.02 -11.95 -8.87
CA LEU A 117 6.63 -11.38 -10.15
C LEU A 117 7.00 -9.91 -10.26
N LEU A 118 8.04 -9.62 -11.02
CA LEU A 118 8.35 -8.25 -11.45
C LEU A 118 7.21 -7.70 -12.32
N PRO A 119 6.81 -6.43 -12.11
CA PRO A 119 5.94 -5.75 -13.05
C PRO A 119 6.54 -5.77 -14.46
N ARG A 120 5.73 -6.09 -15.46
CA ARG A 120 6.16 -6.25 -16.87
C ARG A 120 6.90 -5.04 -17.46
N SER A 121 6.79 -3.92 -16.82
CA SER A 121 7.41 -2.65 -17.22
C SER A 121 8.87 -2.53 -16.85
N ILE A 122 9.41 -3.40 -15.99
CA ILE A 122 10.83 -3.43 -15.66
C ILE A 122 11.43 -4.72 -16.20
N ILE A 123 12.28 -4.55 -17.21
CA ILE A 123 13.03 -5.65 -17.84
C ILE A 123 14.48 -5.63 -17.36
N LYS A 124 15.07 -4.43 -17.30
CA LYS A 124 16.47 -4.21 -16.93
C LYS A 124 16.65 -2.82 -16.31
N LEU A 125 17.53 -2.71 -15.35
CA LEU A 125 18.02 -1.44 -14.82
C LEU A 125 19.44 -1.17 -15.38
N ALA A 126 19.77 0.11 -15.55
CA ALA A 126 21.13 0.47 -15.93
C ALA A 126 22.12 0.10 -14.82
N ASP A 127 23.33 -0.30 -15.20
CA ASP A 127 24.34 -0.83 -14.26
C ASP A 127 24.73 0.19 -13.17
N ASN A 128 24.63 1.48 -13.46
CA ASN A 128 24.87 2.59 -12.52
C ASN A 128 23.64 2.98 -11.68
N THR A 129 22.55 2.24 -11.74
CA THR A 129 21.32 2.50 -10.98
C THR A 129 21.12 1.40 -9.94
N PRO A 130 21.63 1.57 -8.71
CA PRO A 130 21.57 0.52 -7.68
C PRO A 130 20.16 0.25 -7.17
N TYR A 131 19.29 1.27 -7.17
CA TYR A 131 17.90 1.17 -6.73
C TYR A 131 16.97 1.94 -7.64
N ALA A 132 15.72 1.46 -7.74
CA ALA A 132 14.64 2.15 -8.42
C ALA A 132 13.34 2.04 -7.63
N PHE A 133 12.48 3.06 -7.74
CA PHE A 133 11.09 2.96 -7.34
C PHE A 133 10.21 2.77 -8.57
N LEU A 134 9.29 1.82 -8.45
CA LEU A 134 8.22 1.64 -9.41
C LEU A 134 6.89 1.88 -8.73
N ILE A 135 6.08 2.81 -9.24
CA ILE A 135 4.72 3.03 -8.74
C ILE A 135 3.73 2.50 -9.76
N GLU A 136 3.00 1.46 -9.38
CA GLU A 136 1.91 0.91 -10.17
C GLU A 136 0.57 1.49 -9.68
N LEU A 137 0.11 2.53 -10.37
CA LEU A 137 -1.07 3.30 -9.97
C LEU A 137 -2.34 2.46 -9.91
N SER A 138 -2.51 1.53 -10.86
CA SER A 138 -3.68 0.64 -10.91
C SER A 138 -3.82 -0.27 -9.69
N LYS A 139 -2.72 -0.55 -9.01
CA LYS A 139 -2.67 -1.38 -7.81
C LYS A 139 -2.46 -0.58 -6.52
N SER A 140 -2.26 0.76 -6.62
CA SER A 140 -1.89 1.61 -5.48
C SER A 140 -0.65 1.09 -4.75
N ARG A 141 0.38 0.65 -5.51
CA ARG A 141 1.62 0.09 -4.95
C ARG A 141 2.86 0.81 -5.45
N LEU A 142 3.78 1.01 -4.53
CA LEU A 142 5.16 1.39 -4.78
C LEU A 142 6.03 0.18 -4.48
N TYR A 143 6.89 -0.18 -5.41
CA TYR A 143 7.90 -1.22 -5.26
C TYR A 143 9.27 -0.57 -5.13
N LEU A 144 10.04 -0.97 -4.14
CA LEU A 144 11.48 -0.69 -4.06
C LEU A 144 12.21 -1.85 -4.72
N ILE A 145 12.99 -1.51 -5.72
CA ILE A 145 13.70 -2.47 -6.57
C ILE A 145 15.18 -2.27 -6.41
N LYS A 146 15.89 -3.35 -6.12
CA LYS A 146 17.35 -3.40 -6.11
C LYS A 146 17.85 -3.93 -7.45
N ASN A 147 18.94 -3.35 -7.92
CA ASN A 147 19.62 -3.82 -9.12
C ASN A 147 20.72 -4.82 -8.72
N ASN A 148 20.52 -6.08 -9.06
CA ASN A 148 21.54 -7.11 -8.88
C ASN A 148 22.20 -7.38 -10.24
N ASN A 149 23.21 -6.58 -10.60
CA ASN A 149 23.97 -6.71 -11.85
C ASN A 149 23.08 -6.69 -13.11
N GLY A 150 22.17 -5.72 -13.18
CA GLY A 150 21.21 -5.58 -14.27
C GLY A 150 19.93 -6.38 -14.11
N VAL A 151 19.86 -7.30 -13.13
CA VAL A 151 18.65 -8.06 -12.79
C VAL A 151 17.88 -7.34 -11.68
N PRO A 152 16.68 -6.83 -11.94
CA PRO A 152 15.87 -6.16 -10.93
C PRO A 152 15.26 -7.17 -9.95
N GLU A 153 15.32 -6.85 -8.66
CA GLU A 153 14.73 -7.61 -7.56
C GLU A 153 13.84 -6.70 -6.71
N ILE A 154 12.60 -7.11 -6.44
CA ILE A 154 11.73 -6.38 -5.51
C ILE A 154 12.16 -6.73 -4.08
N ILE A 155 12.61 -5.70 -3.34
CA ILE A 155 13.04 -5.87 -1.94
C ILE A 155 12.01 -5.34 -0.93
N ALA A 156 11.06 -4.53 -1.37
CA ALA A 156 9.95 -4.07 -0.56
C ALA A 156 8.78 -3.56 -1.41
N ASP A 157 7.57 -3.59 -0.87
CA ASP A 157 6.40 -2.96 -1.45
C ASP A 157 5.62 -2.14 -0.40
N PHE A 158 4.97 -1.07 -0.85
CA PHE A 158 4.23 -0.15 0.00
C PHE A 158 2.91 0.24 -0.66
N TYR A 159 1.87 0.42 0.15
CA TYR A 159 0.67 1.09 -0.32
C TYR A 159 0.97 2.58 -0.58
N VAL A 160 0.48 3.09 -1.71
CA VAL A 160 0.50 4.52 -2.04
C VAL A 160 -0.88 4.99 -2.45
N SER A 161 -1.28 6.15 -1.95
CA SER A 161 -2.50 6.80 -2.42
C SER A 161 -2.28 7.42 -3.79
N ILE A 162 -3.33 7.42 -4.60
CA ILE A 162 -3.36 8.14 -5.88
C ILE A 162 -4.24 9.38 -5.78
N GLY A 163 -4.11 10.29 -6.72
CA GLY A 163 -4.94 11.49 -6.79
C GLY A 163 -6.43 11.13 -6.83
N LYS A 164 -7.28 11.96 -6.23
CA LYS A 164 -8.73 11.72 -6.14
C LYS A 164 -9.41 11.53 -7.49
N GLU A 165 -8.90 12.23 -8.50
CA GLU A 165 -9.37 12.16 -9.89
C GLU A 165 -8.55 11.17 -10.74
N GLY A 166 -7.85 10.25 -10.08
CA GLY A 166 -7.06 9.20 -10.72
C GLY A 166 -5.67 9.64 -11.15
N PHE A 167 -5.27 9.31 -12.38
CA PHE A 167 -3.94 9.58 -12.93
C PHE A 167 -4.03 10.30 -14.28
N ASN A 168 -2.89 10.51 -14.95
CA ASN A 168 -2.73 11.36 -16.16
C ASN A 168 -2.94 12.86 -15.85
N LYS A 169 -2.19 13.36 -14.87
CA LYS A 169 -2.15 14.78 -14.53
C LYS A 169 -1.80 15.63 -15.74
N LYS A 170 -2.61 16.68 -15.99
CA LYS A 170 -2.43 17.64 -17.09
C LYS A 170 -2.04 19.02 -16.58
N THR A 171 -2.66 19.45 -15.50
CA THR A 171 -2.52 20.80 -14.95
C THR A 171 -2.35 20.78 -13.45
N SER A 172 -1.79 21.84 -12.88
CA SER A 172 -1.75 22.02 -11.44
C SER A 172 -3.17 22.12 -10.88
N GLY A 173 -3.44 21.46 -9.75
CA GLY A 173 -4.76 21.48 -9.09
C GLY A 173 -5.81 20.51 -9.64
N ASP A 174 -5.51 19.71 -10.68
CA ASP A 174 -6.46 18.73 -11.26
C ASP A 174 -6.70 17.47 -10.37
N ASN A 175 -6.12 17.42 -9.20
CA ASN A 175 -6.21 16.31 -8.23
C ASN A 175 -5.83 14.92 -8.80
N LYS A 176 -5.06 14.90 -9.88
CA LYS A 176 -4.57 13.69 -10.52
C LYS A 176 -3.10 13.42 -10.18
N THR A 177 -2.74 12.15 -10.19
CA THR A 177 -1.33 11.73 -10.07
C THR A 177 -0.66 11.82 -11.45
N PRO A 178 0.52 12.44 -11.53
CA PRO A 178 1.28 12.47 -12.79
C PRO A 178 1.76 11.07 -13.16
N VAL A 179 1.96 10.88 -14.46
CA VAL A 179 2.52 9.66 -15.05
C VAL A 179 3.79 10.03 -15.78
N GLY A 180 4.88 9.34 -15.50
CA GLY A 180 6.16 9.63 -16.14
C GLY A 180 7.33 8.94 -15.47
N VAL A 181 8.52 9.16 -16.01
CA VAL A 181 9.79 8.75 -15.43
C VAL A 181 10.44 9.99 -14.82
N TYR A 182 10.84 9.87 -13.58
CA TYR A 182 11.41 10.97 -12.79
C TYR A 182 12.76 10.55 -12.22
N LYS A 183 13.72 11.48 -12.24
CA LYS A 183 14.98 11.33 -11.55
C LYS A 183 14.86 12.00 -10.18
N ILE A 184 15.24 11.28 -9.13
CA ILE A 184 15.37 11.85 -7.79
C ILE A 184 16.82 12.32 -7.64
N THR A 185 17.01 13.57 -7.32
CA THR A 185 18.31 14.23 -7.10
C THR A 185 18.41 14.64 -5.66
#